data_f6c3da7263258a66f89a0954b201b0a2
#
_entry.id   f6c3da7263258a66f89a0954b201b0a2
#
_cell.length_a   1.000
_cell.length_b   1.000
_cell.length_c   1.000
_cell.angle_alpha   90.00
_cell.angle_beta   90.00
_cell.angle_gamma   90.00
#
_symmetry.space_group_name_H-M   'P 1'
#
loop_
_entity.id
_entity.type
_entity.pdbx_description
1 polymer ?
#
loop_
_entity_poly.entity_id
_entity_poly.type
_entity_poly.pdbx_seq_one_letter_code
_entity_poly.pdbx_strand_id
1 'polypeptide(L)' 'MTLSARNRLDGKIEELQLGGVMAHIVIRVGENLIESVITRRSAEEMKLKIGDTVSAVIKSTEVMLEKK' A
#
# COMPACT_ATOMS: atom_id res chain seq x y z
N MET A 1 0.93 17.04 7.78
CA MET A 1 2.18 16.26 7.94
C MET A 1 2.91 16.19 6.60
N THR A 2 4.21 16.39 6.60
CA THR A 2 5.01 16.36 5.39
C THR A 2 5.82 15.07 5.34
N LEU A 3 5.74 14.35 4.22
CA LEU A 3 6.51 13.13 4.02
C LEU A 3 7.62 13.37 3.01
N SER A 4 8.73 12.66 3.19
CA SER A 4 9.84 12.74 2.25
C SER A 4 9.60 11.93 0.98
N ALA A 5 8.60 11.07 0.99
CA ALA A 5 8.25 10.25 -0.18
C ALA A 5 7.66 11.11 -1.29
N ARG A 6 8.07 10.84 -2.53
CA ARG A 6 7.62 11.57 -3.70
C ARG A 6 6.62 10.81 -4.55
N ASN A 7 6.61 9.50 -4.41
CA ASN A 7 5.71 8.67 -5.23
C ASN A 7 4.42 8.40 -4.48
N ARG A 8 3.31 8.81 -5.06
CA ARG A 8 1.98 8.60 -4.50
C ARG A 8 1.09 8.07 -5.60
N LEU A 9 0.52 6.89 -5.37
CA LEU A 9 -0.35 6.24 -6.34
C LEU A 9 -1.69 5.95 -5.65
N ASP A 10 -2.73 6.61 -6.11
CA ASP A 10 -4.05 6.38 -5.55
C ASP A 10 -4.66 5.13 -6.15
N GLY A 11 -5.25 4.32 -5.32
CA GLY A 11 -5.88 3.08 -5.77
C GLY A 11 -6.87 2.57 -4.75
N LYS A 12 -7.39 1.38 -5.03
CA LYS A 12 -8.36 0.74 -4.15
C LYS A 12 -7.81 -0.56 -3.59
N ILE A 13 -8.13 -0.84 -2.35
CA ILE A 13 -7.74 -2.10 -1.72
C ILE A 13 -8.53 -3.23 -2.35
N GLU A 14 -7.82 -4.18 -2.93
CA GLU A 14 -8.40 -5.34 -3.58
C GLU A 14 -8.32 -6.59 -2.72
N GLU A 15 -7.24 -6.71 -1.93
CA GLU A 15 -7.05 -7.81 -1.01
C GLU A 15 -6.49 -7.29 0.31
N LEU A 16 -6.90 -7.91 1.38
CA LEU A 16 -6.45 -7.54 2.72
C LEU A 16 -6.36 -8.82 3.56
N GLN A 17 -5.14 -9.19 3.94
CA GLN A 17 -4.89 -10.36 4.77
C GLN A 17 -4.26 -9.91 6.08
N LEU A 18 -4.95 -10.16 7.19
CA LEU A 18 -4.46 -9.82 8.52
C LEU A 18 -3.79 -11.03 9.15
N GLY A 19 -2.49 -10.92 9.38
CA GLY A 19 -1.75 -11.91 10.12
C GLY A 19 -1.73 -11.57 11.60
N GLY A 20 -0.95 -12.30 12.37
CA GLY A 20 -0.83 -12.03 13.81
C GLY A 20 -0.15 -10.70 14.10
N VAL A 21 0.89 -10.36 13.35
CA VAL A 21 1.68 -9.15 13.54
C VAL A 21 1.63 -8.23 12.33
N MET A 22 1.62 -8.80 11.13
CA MET A 22 1.67 -8.04 9.89
C MET A 22 0.37 -8.16 9.11
N ALA A 23 0.15 -7.22 8.22
CA ALA A 23 -0.98 -7.23 7.29
C ALA A 23 -0.43 -7.09 5.88
N HIS A 24 -0.96 -7.90 4.95
CA HIS A 24 -0.59 -7.86 3.55
C HIS A 24 -1.76 -7.26 2.77
N ILE A 25 -1.49 -6.23 2.01
CA ILE A 25 -2.52 -5.47 1.33
C ILE A 25 -2.17 -5.37 -0.14
N VAL A 26 -3.15 -5.64 -1.01
CA VAL A 26 -2.98 -5.48 -2.44
C VAL A 26 -3.85 -4.31 -2.88
N ILE A 27 -3.23 -3.34 -3.54
CA ILE A 27 -3.88 -2.12 -3.98
C ILE A 27 -3.90 -2.12 -5.51
N ARG A 28 -5.08 -1.91 -6.08
CA ARG A 28 -5.20 -1.79 -7.53
C ARG A 28 -5.09 -0.33 -7.94
N VAL A 29 -4.09 -0.05 -8.78
CA VAL A 29 -3.85 1.28 -9.33
C VAL A 29 -4.00 1.16 -10.85
N GLY A 30 -5.15 1.53 -11.38
CA GLY A 30 -5.45 1.30 -12.79
C GLY A 30 -5.43 -0.19 -13.10
N GLU A 31 -4.55 -0.61 -13.97
CA GLU A 31 -4.39 -2.04 -14.32
C GLU A 31 -3.25 -2.69 -13.55
N ASN A 32 -2.62 -1.96 -12.64
CA ASN A 32 -1.47 -2.46 -11.90
C ASN A 32 -1.86 -2.80 -10.45
N LEU A 33 -1.16 -3.78 -9.90
CA LEU A 33 -1.32 -4.16 -8.50
C LEU A 33 -0.05 -3.78 -7.74
N ILE A 34 -0.25 -3.11 -6.62
CA ILE A 34 0.84 -2.72 -5.73
C ILE A 34 0.62 -3.49 -4.43
N GLU A 35 1.66 -4.17 -3.95
CA GLU A 35 1.59 -4.90 -2.70
C GLU A 35 2.25 -4.09 -1.59
N SER A 36 1.62 -4.14 -0.42
CA SER A 36 2.13 -3.44 0.76
C SER A 36 2.06 -4.37 1.96
N VAL A 37 3.10 -4.33 2.79
CA VAL A 37 3.11 -5.05 4.05
C VAL A 37 3.30 -4.01 5.14
N ILE A 38 2.31 -3.90 6.02
CA ILE A 38 2.35 -2.99 7.15
C ILE A 38 2.02 -3.79 8.40
N THR A 39 2.15 -3.18 9.58
CA THR A 39 1.77 -3.88 10.79
C THR A 39 0.25 -4.04 10.83
N ARG A 40 -0.21 -5.14 11.42
CA ARG A 40 -1.64 -5.36 11.63
C ARG A 40 -2.23 -4.19 12.42
N ARG A 41 -1.49 -3.70 13.42
CA ARG A 41 -1.93 -2.57 14.23
C ARG A 41 -2.20 -1.34 13.37
N SER A 42 -1.31 -1.02 12.43
CA SER A 42 -1.51 0.13 11.53
C SER A 42 -2.75 -0.07 10.67
N ALA A 43 -2.94 -1.29 10.13
CA ALA A 43 -4.10 -1.59 9.31
C ALA A 43 -5.40 -1.41 10.12
N GLU A 44 -5.39 -1.84 11.38
CA GLU A 44 -6.56 -1.71 12.25
C GLU A 44 -6.83 -0.26 12.64
N GLU A 45 -5.78 0.51 12.93
CA GLU A 45 -5.92 1.92 13.27
C GLU A 45 -6.49 2.72 12.09
N MET A 46 -6.10 2.37 10.88
CA MET A 46 -6.62 3.00 9.67
C MET A 46 -7.99 2.46 9.26
N LYS A 47 -8.45 1.41 9.94
CA LYS A 47 -9.74 0.76 9.65
C LYS A 47 -9.87 0.37 8.18
N LEU A 48 -8.79 -0.21 7.64
CA LEU A 48 -8.75 -0.59 6.24
C LEU A 48 -9.72 -1.72 5.94
N LYS A 49 -10.36 -1.63 4.79
CA LYS A 49 -11.23 -2.70 4.29
C LYS A 49 -11.18 -2.71 2.76
N ILE A 50 -11.57 -3.84 2.20
CA ILE A 50 -11.62 -4.01 0.74
C ILE A 50 -12.53 -2.95 0.14
N GLY A 51 -12.06 -2.31 -0.94
CA GLY A 51 -12.80 -1.24 -1.61
C GLY A 51 -12.43 0.15 -1.16
N ASP A 52 -11.69 0.29 -0.06
CA ASP A 52 -11.25 1.61 0.40
C ASP A 52 -10.29 2.23 -0.61
N THR A 53 -10.41 3.53 -0.78
CA THR A 53 -9.47 4.30 -1.58
C THR A 53 -8.30 4.71 -0.70
N VAL A 54 -7.10 4.36 -1.13
CA VAL A 54 -5.86 4.67 -0.39
C VAL A 54 -4.80 5.18 -1.35
N SER A 55 -3.78 5.81 -0.79
CA SER A 55 -2.59 6.20 -1.56
C SER A 55 -1.45 5.28 -1.17
N ALA A 56 -0.83 4.65 -2.17
CA ALA A 56 0.41 3.93 -1.96
C ALA A 56 1.53 4.98 -2.00
N VAL A 57 2.24 5.13 -0.89
CA VAL A 57 3.30 6.14 -0.76
C VAL A 57 4.63 5.42 -0.74
N ILE A 58 5.49 5.70 -1.72
CA ILE A 58 6.74 4.96 -1.89
C ILE A 58 7.92 5.93 -1.92
N LYS A 59 8.89 5.70 -1.06
CA LYS A 59 10.12 6.51 -1.06
C LYS A 59 10.89 6.23 -2.34
N SER A 60 11.46 7.27 -2.92
CA SER A 60 12.23 7.16 -4.16
C SER A 60 13.37 6.15 -4.04
N THR A 61 13.96 6.03 -2.86
CA THR A 61 15.07 5.10 -2.62
C THR A 61 14.63 3.64 -2.62
N GLU A 62 13.34 3.38 -2.57
CA GLU A 62 12.81 2.01 -2.52
C GLU A 62 12.31 1.52 -3.88
N VAL A 63 12.39 2.36 -4.90
CA VAL A 63 11.91 1.98 -6.23
C VAL A 63 13.05 1.37 -7.03
N MET A 64 12.87 0.11 -7.41
CA MET A 64 13.84 -0.62 -8.22
C MET A 64 13.43 -0.53 -9.69
N LEU A 65 14.38 -0.64 -10.58
CA LEU A 65 14.11 -0.57 -12.01
C LEU A 65 14.52 -1.86 -12.70
N GLU A 66 13.72 -2.23 -13.68
CA GLU A 66 14.03 -3.33 -14.56
C GLU A 66 13.88 -2.83 -16.00
N LYS A 67 14.92 -3.00 -16.81
CA LYS A 67 14.86 -2.60 -18.21
C LYS A 67 14.31 -3.75 -19.04
N LYS A 68 13.38 -3.42 -19.91
CA LYS A 68 12.78 -4.40 -20.82
C LYS A 68 13.38 -4.34 -22.20
#